data_bc2e8e8593196295831b5c2f5b4ef9de
#
_entry.id   bc2e8e8593196295831b5c2f5b4ef9de
#
_cell.length_a   1.000
_cell.length_b   1.000
_cell.length_c   1.000
_cell.angle_alpha   90.00
_cell.angle_beta   90.00
_cell.angle_gamma   90.00
#
_symmetry.space_group_name_H-M   'P 1'
#
loop_
_entity.id
_entity.type
_entity.pdbx_description
1 polymer ?
#
loop_
_entity_poly.entity_id
_entity_poly.type
_entity_poly.pdbx_seq_one_letter_code
_entity_poly.pdbx_strand_id
1 'polypeptide(L)'
;MTFWTAQQRVRAGGGQLVLRVEDLDRERCRPEFRAAIFDDLRWLGFAWDEGPDIGGPCAPYLQSERRAHYLAAWEKLRAQGFIYPCTCSRRDVLGAIAAPHAGEEEPRYPGTCRPPPGTIAEAQNPAGVNWRFRVPQGEEMTFADLRCGVQRATAGVDFTDFIVWRRDDIPAYQFAVVVDDAAMGISEVVRGEDLLASTFRQILLYRALGCEPPAFFHCPLIADETGRRLAKRHDALSLRALRERGANPESLRG
;
A
#
# COMPACT_ATOMS: atom_id res chain seq x y z
N MET A 1 -1.21 -14.57 9.74
CA MET A 1 0.21 -14.28 10.02
C MET A 1 0.51 -12.79 10.17
N THR A 2 0.31 -11.93 9.17
CA THR A 2 0.72 -10.50 9.22
C THR A 2 0.17 -9.73 10.42
N PHE A 3 -1.14 -9.76 10.67
CA PHE A 3 -1.75 -9.12 11.85
C PHE A 3 -1.19 -9.65 13.17
N TRP A 4 -0.97 -10.97 13.26
CA TRP A 4 -0.39 -11.58 14.45
C TRP A 4 1.03 -11.09 14.70
N THR A 5 1.86 -11.07 13.67
CA THR A 5 3.23 -10.54 13.75
C THR A 5 3.23 -9.08 14.19
N ALA A 6 2.35 -8.24 13.59
CA ALA A 6 2.22 -6.84 13.98
C ALA A 6 1.88 -6.70 15.47
N GLN A 7 0.88 -7.43 15.96
CA GLN A 7 0.50 -7.39 17.39
C GLN A 7 1.62 -7.87 18.33
N GLN A 8 2.34 -8.92 17.95
CA GLN A 8 3.48 -9.39 18.76
C GLN A 8 4.60 -8.36 18.84
N ARG A 9 4.92 -7.73 17.72
CA ARG A 9 5.98 -6.70 17.64
C ARG A 9 5.61 -5.47 18.45
N VAL A 10 4.38 -4.99 18.33
CA VAL A 10 3.87 -3.87 19.14
C VAL A 10 3.96 -4.18 20.64
N ARG A 11 3.51 -5.37 21.05
CA ARG A 11 3.59 -5.79 22.47
C ARG A 11 5.03 -5.86 22.98
N ALA A 12 5.94 -6.38 22.17
CA ALA A 12 7.36 -6.46 22.54
C ALA A 12 8.03 -5.08 22.62
N GLY A 13 7.60 -4.13 21.79
CA GLY A 13 8.14 -2.77 21.75
C GLY A 13 7.43 -1.77 22.68
N GLY A 14 6.33 -2.15 23.35
CA GLY A 14 5.52 -1.23 24.17
C GLY A 14 4.83 -0.12 23.36
N GLY A 15 4.60 -0.35 22.08
CA GLY A 15 3.97 0.58 21.16
C GLY A 15 2.44 0.50 21.14
N GLN A 16 1.84 1.18 20.16
CA GLN A 16 0.40 1.20 19.88
C GLN A 16 0.10 0.58 18.52
N LEU A 17 -0.97 -0.21 18.43
CA LEU A 17 -1.43 -0.82 17.18
C LEU A 17 -2.58 0.01 16.60
N VAL A 18 -2.38 0.52 15.40
CA VAL A 18 -3.38 1.29 14.66
C VAL A 18 -4.05 0.39 13.63
N LEU A 19 -5.39 0.32 13.65
CA LEU A 19 -6.18 -0.34 12.63
C LEU A 19 -6.72 0.67 11.63
N ARG A 20 -6.29 0.58 10.37
CA ARG A 20 -6.80 1.39 9.26
C ARG A 20 -7.55 0.50 8.27
N VAL A 21 -8.70 0.98 7.80
CA VAL A 21 -9.46 0.33 6.73
C VAL A 21 -9.14 0.97 5.40
N GLU A 22 -8.61 0.19 4.49
CA GLU A 22 -8.19 0.61 3.14
C GLU A 22 -9.36 0.40 2.15
N ASP A 23 -10.36 1.28 2.21
CA ASP A 23 -11.65 1.19 1.50
C ASP A 23 -11.79 2.15 0.32
N LEU A 24 -10.68 2.50 -0.34
CA LEU A 24 -10.68 3.36 -1.54
C LEU A 24 -11.38 2.70 -2.73
N ASP A 25 -11.32 1.39 -2.86
CA ASP A 25 -12.07 0.63 -3.87
C ASP A 25 -13.50 0.38 -3.38
N ARG A 26 -14.40 1.34 -3.64
CA ARG A 26 -15.79 1.31 -3.15
C ARG A 26 -16.61 0.14 -3.67
N GLU A 27 -16.27 -0.41 -4.85
CA GLU A 27 -16.99 -1.55 -5.42
C GLU A 27 -16.73 -2.84 -4.64
N ARG A 28 -15.54 -2.98 -4.08
CA ARG A 28 -15.09 -4.15 -3.32
C ARG A 28 -15.27 -4.00 -1.81
N CYS A 29 -15.27 -2.77 -1.29
CA CYS A 29 -15.27 -2.48 0.14
C CYS A 29 -16.67 -2.08 0.63
N ARG A 30 -17.59 -3.05 0.69
CA ARG A 30 -18.95 -2.83 1.18
C ARG A 30 -19.01 -2.70 2.70
N PRO A 31 -19.93 -1.89 3.26
CA PRO A 31 -20.06 -1.68 4.71
C PRO A 31 -20.21 -2.96 5.52
N GLU A 32 -20.97 -3.95 5.01
CA GLU A 32 -21.18 -5.24 5.67
C GLU A 32 -19.88 -6.05 5.83
N PHE A 33 -18.95 -5.95 4.90
CA PHE A 33 -17.64 -6.61 5.01
C PHE A 33 -16.75 -5.94 6.05
N ARG A 34 -16.87 -4.63 6.21
CA ARG A 34 -16.11 -3.86 7.20
C ARG A 34 -16.48 -4.26 8.64
N ALA A 35 -17.77 -4.35 8.95
CA ALA A 35 -18.22 -4.81 10.27
C ALA A 35 -17.74 -6.24 10.55
N ALA A 36 -17.84 -7.12 9.55
CA ALA A 36 -17.39 -8.49 9.67
C ALA A 36 -15.89 -8.63 9.96
N ILE A 37 -15.04 -7.76 9.37
CA ILE A 37 -13.60 -7.77 9.62
C ILE A 37 -13.29 -7.49 11.09
N PHE A 38 -13.94 -6.52 11.72
CA PHE A 38 -13.72 -6.21 13.13
C PHE A 38 -14.10 -7.37 14.05
N ASP A 39 -15.26 -8.00 13.78
CA ASP A 39 -15.71 -9.16 14.53
C ASP A 39 -14.77 -10.35 14.39
N ASP A 40 -14.30 -10.62 13.16
CA ASP A 40 -13.39 -11.71 12.88
C ASP A 40 -11.99 -11.47 13.51
N LEU A 41 -11.48 -10.24 13.45
CA LEU A 41 -10.22 -9.88 14.10
C LEU A 41 -10.29 -10.04 15.63
N ARG A 42 -11.38 -9.57 16.26
CA ARG A 42 -11.60 -9.74 17.70
C ARG A 42 -11.76 -11.21 18.07
N TRP A 43 -12.49 -11.99 17.30
CA TRP A 43 -12.62 -13.42 17.51
C TRP A 43 -11.26 -14.14 17.45
N LEU A 44 -10.35 -13.71 16.58
CA LEU A 44 -8.97 -14.19 16.53
C LEU A 44 -8.11 -13.69 17.69
N GLY A 45 -8.63 -12.82 18.56
CA GLY A 45 -7.91 -12.24 19.71
C GLY A 45 -6.96 -11.10 19.35
N PHE A 46 -7.23 -10.41 18.24
CA PHE A 46 -6.56 -9.15 17.94
C PHE A 46 -7.19 -8.01 18.73
N ALA A 47 -6.31 -7.12 19.20
CA ALA A 47 -6.67 -5.87 19.85
C ALA A 47 -5.85 -4.74 19.23
N TRP A 48 -6.46 -3.60 19.02
CA TRP A 48 -5.83 -2.39 18.53
C TRP A 48 -6.15 -1.23 19.45
N ASP A 49 -5.26 -0.23 19.46
CA ASP A 49 -5.34 0.92 20.36
C ASP A 49 -6.04 2.12 19.69
N GLU A 50 -6.01 2.18 18.35
CA GLU A 50 -6.66 3.17 17.52
C GLU A 50 -7.33 2.51 16.32
N GLY A 51 -8.49 3.01 15.91
CA GLY A 51 -9.19 2.45 14.74
C GLY A 51 -10.57 3.05 14.51
N PRO A 52 -11.25 2.65 13.41
CA PRO A 52 -12.52 3.24 13.00
C PRO A 52 -13.67 3.02 14.00
N ASP A 53 -13.57 2.00 14.82
CA ASP A 53 -14.60 1.56 15.77
C ASP A 53 -14.36 2.05 17.21
N ILE A 54 -13.11 2.41 17.53
CA ILE A 54 -12.73 2.89 18.87
C ILE A 54 -12.27 4.35 18.87
N GLY A 55 -11.98 4.92 17.69
CA GLY A 55 -11.45 6.27 17.56
C GLY A 55 -9.93 6.34 17.83
N GLY A 56 -9.46 7.55 18.11
CA GLY A 56 -8.07 7.86 18.41
C GLY A 56 -7.65 9.22 17.84
N PRO A 57 -6.43 9.70 18.16
CA PRO A 57 -5.95 11.02 17.78
C PRO A 57 -5.71 11.20 16.27
N CYS A 58 -5.52 10.11 15.52
CA CYS A 58 -5.21 10.15 14.09
C CYS A 58 -6.45 9.95 13.18
N ALA A 59 -7.67 10.03 13.75
CA ALA A 59 -8.90 9.88 12.98
C ALA A 59 -8.98 10.89 11.80
N PRO A 60 -9.69 10.52 10.71
CA PRO A 60 -10.42 9.26 10.48
C PRO A 60 -9.50 8.09 10.08
N TYR A 61 -9.95 6.85 10.38
CA TYR A 61 -9.21 5.61 10.07
C TYR A 61 -9.77 4.85 8.86
N LEU A 62 -10.73 5.44 8.15
CA LEU A 62 -11.21 4.96 6.85
C LEU A 62 -10.53 5.77 5.75
N GLN A 63 -9.88 5.12 4.80
CA GLN A 63 -9.20 5.84 3.72
C GLN A 63 -10.18 6.67 2.88
N SER A 64 -11.41 6.19 2.70
CA SER A 64 -12.47 6.92 1.98
C SER A 64 -12.83 8.27 2.60
N GLU A 65 -12.52 8.49 3.88
CA GLU A 65 -12.79 9.75 4.63
C GLU A 65 -11.57 10.68 4.67
N ARG A 66 -10.42 10.25 4.14
CA ARG A 66 -9.13 10.97 4.24
C ARG A 66 -8.76 11.78 2.99
N ARG A 67 -9.71 12.00 2.10
CA ARG A 67 -9.48 12.68 0.81
C ARG A 67 -8.73 14.01 0.94
N ALA A 68 -8.99 14.80 1.97
CA ALA A 68 -8.31 16.08 2.19
C ALA A 68 -6.78 15.92 2.37
N HIS A 69 -6.34 14.88 3.09
CA HIS A 69 -4.93 14.55 3.27
C HIS A 69 -4.26 14.18 1.93
N TYR A 70 -4.96 13.38 1.12
CA TYR A 70 -4.45 12.97 -0.19
C TYR A 70 -4.36 14.16 -1.17
N LEU A 71 -5.34 15.05 -1.18
CA LEU A 71 -5.30 16.24 -2.02
C LEU A 71 -4.16 17.18 -1.63
N ALA A 72 -3.92 17.40 -0.34
CA ALA A 72 -2.82 18.22 0.14
C ALA A 72 -1.45 17.63 -0.25
N ALA A 73 -1.29 16.31 -0.10
CA ALA A 73 -0.08 15.61 -0.51
C ALA A 73 0.12 15.62 -2.04
N TRP A 74 -0.95 15.41 -2.82
CA TRP A 74 -0.91 15.53 -4.28
C TRP A 74 -0.47 16.92 -4.73
N GLU A 75 -1.05 17.97 -4.16
CA GLU A 75 -0.68 19.36 -4.46
C GLU A 75 0.79 19.64 -4.15
N LYS A 76 1.28 19.17 -3.00
CA LYS A 76 2.70 19.29 -2.63
C LYS A 76 3.62 18.64 -3.67
N LEU A 77 3.31 17.41 -4.08
CA LEU A 77 4.10 16.69 -5.10
C LEU A 77 4.03 17.37 -6.47
N ARG A 78 2.84 17.87 -6.85
CA ARG A 78 2.62 18.57 -8.10
C ARG A 78 3.43 19.88 -8.17
N ALA A 79 3.33 20.70 -7.12
CA ALA A 79 4.00 21.99 -7.06
C ALA A 79 5.54 21.86 -7.10
N GLN A 80 6.08 20.75 -6.66
CA GLN A 80 7.51 20.44 -6.70
C GLN A 80 7.94 19.69 -7.97
N GLY A 81 7.01 19.39 -8.90
CA GLY A 81 7.32 18.69 -10.14
C GLY A 81 7.62 17.19 -9.99
N PHE A 82 7.32 16.59 -8.82
CA PHE A 82 7.50 15.15 -8.61
C PHE A 82 6.47 14.29 -9.32
N ILE A 83 5.33 14.86 -9.69
CA ILE A 83 4.28 14.13 -10.39
C ILE A 83 3.86 14.86 -11.67
N TYR A 84 3.33 14.10 -12.62
CA TYR A 84 2.84 14.63 -13.89
C TYR A 84 1.61 13.87 -14.39
N PRO A 85 0.73 14.51 -15.21
CA PRO A 85 -0.44 13.86 -15.76
C PRO A 85 -0.06 12.86 -16.86
N CYS A 86 -0.81 11.75 -16.92
CA CYS A 86 -0.61 10.68 -17.90
C CYS A 86 -1.95 10.22 -18.46
N THR A 87 -2.11 10.29 -19.75
CA THR A 87 -3.34 9.88 -20.47
C THR A 87 -3.32 8.43 -20.92
N CYS A 88 -2.17 7.74 -20.83
CA CYS A 88 -2.03 6.35 -21.25
C CYS A 88 -3.00 5.43 -20.49
N SER A 89 -3.71 4.57 -21.24
CA SER A 89 -4.45 3.44 -20.69
C SER A 89 -3.49 2.30 -20.30
N ARG A 90 -3.99 1.32 -19.53
CA ARG A 90 -3.23 0.09 -19.25
C ARG A 90 -2.83 -0.65 -20.53
N ARG A 91 -3.68 -0.61 -21.55
CA ARG A 91 -3.43 -1.25 -22.86
C ARG A 91 -2.27 -0.57 -23.58
N ASP A 92 -2.19 0.76 -23.54
CA ASP A 92 -1.10 1.52 -24.15
C ASP A 92 0.24 1.19 -23.50
N VAL A 93 0.26 1.07 -22.17
CA VAL A 93 1.46 0.71 -21.41
C VAL A 93 1.90 -0.72 -21.76
N LEU A 94 0.96 -1.68 -21.76
CA LEU A 94 1.27 -3.08 -22.10
C LEU A 94 1.70 -3.24 -23.57
N GLY A 95 1.09 -2.52 -24.50
CA GLY A 95 1.44 -2.56 -25.91
C GLY A 95 2.82 -1.98 -26.23
N ALA A 96 3.35 -1.10 -25.39
CA ALA A 96 4.68 -0.52 -25.55
C ALA A 96 5.82 -1.43 -24.97
N ILE A 97 5.48 -2.49 -24.26
CA ILE A 97 6.45 -3.43 -23.67
C ILE A 97 6.55 -4.67 -24.56
N ALA A 98 7.69 -4.86 -25.20
CA ALA A 98 7.94 -5.96 -26.16
C ALA A 98 7.87 -7.36 -25.52
N ALA A 99 8.11 -7.49 -24.21
CA ALA A 99 7.96 -8.74 -23.46
C ALA A 99 7.62 -8.41 -21.99
N PRO A 100 6.37 -8.65 -21.53
CA PRO A 100 6.06 -8.51 -20.12
C PRO A 100 6.79 -9.60 -19.33
N HIS A 101 7.52 -9.22 -18.29
CA HIS A 101 8.10 -10.20 -17.36
C HIS A 101 6.98 -10.86 -16.55
N ALA A 102 6.94 -12.19 -16.60
CA ALA A 102 5.98 -12.97 -15.83
C ALA A 102 6.24 -12.76 -14.33
N GLY A 103 5.22 -12.26 -13.59
CA GLY A 103 5.31 -12.05 -12.14
C GLY A 103 5.42 -10.59 -11.69
N GLU A 104 5.55 -9.60 -12.56
CA GLU A 104 5.49 -8.19 -12.19
C GLU A 104 4.02 -7.77 -11.98
N GLU A 105 3.70 -7.29 -10.78
CA GLU A 105 2.34 -6.81 -10.44
C GLU A 105 1.96 -5.53 -11.22
N GLU A 106 2.94 -4.72 -11.58
CA GLU A 106 2.75 -3.47 -12.33
C GLU A 106 3.70 -3.42 -13.53
N PRO A 107 3.16 -3.30 -14.77
CA PRO A 107 3.99 -3.24 -15.96
C PRO A 107 4.88 -2.00 -15.96
N ARG A 108 6.13 -2.14 -16.41
CA ARG A 108 7.09 -1.03 -16.51
C ARG A 108 6.54 0.05 -17.44
N TYR A 109 6.46 1.26 -16.94
CA TYR A 109 5.98 2.38 -17.74
C TYR A 109 7.10 2.91 -18.66
N PRO A 110 6.87 3.04 -19.99
CA PRO A 110 7.90 3.43 -20.95
C PRO A 110 8.22 4.94 -20.95
N GLY A 111 7.52 5.75 -20.15
CA GLY A 111 7.78 7.18 -20.07
C GLY A 111 7.05 8.02 -21.12
N THR A 112 6.09 7.49 -21.87
CA THR A 112 5.41 8.15 -23.00
C THR A 112 4.89 9.57 -22.68
N CYS A 113 4.29 9.79 -21.51
CA CYS A 113 3.80 11.10 -21.09
C CYS A 113 4.78 11.85 -20.17
N ARG A 114 5.97 11.30 -19.92
CA ARG A 114 6.94 11.91 -18.99
C ARG A 114 7.49 13.21 -19.59
N PRO A 115 7.19 14.37 -18.98
CA PRO A 115 7.68 15.65 -19.49
C PRO A 115 9.16 15.86 -19.15
N PRO A 116 9.84 16.84 -19.76
CA PRO A 116 11.20 17.21 -19.40
C PRO A 116 11.38 17.48 -17.89
N PRO A 117 12.60 17.30 -17.34
CA PRO A 117 12.88 17.65 -15.95
C PRO A 117 12.51 19.11 -15.63
N GLY A 118 11.99 19.37 -14.43
CA GLY A 118 11.60 20.71 -13.98
C GLY A 118 10.22 21.18 -14.49
N THR A 119 9.54 20.41 -15.35
CA THR A 119 8.18 20.74 -15.75
C THR A 119 7.21 20.57 -14.59
N ILE A 120 6.50 21.63 -14.23
CA ILE A 120 5.41 21.62 -13.25
C ILE A 120 4.09 21.61 -14.02
N ALA A 121 3.22 20.64 -13.71
CA ALA A 121 1.92 20.55 -14.34
C ALA A 121 0.95 21.60 -13.78
N GLU A 122 0.29 22.33 -14.67
CA GLU A 122 -0.79 23.24 -14.31
C GLU A 122 -2.10 22.46 -14.20
N ALA A 123 -2.55 22.20 -12.97
CA ALA A 123 -3.83 21.56 -12.70
C ALA A 123 -4.32 21.97 -11.30
N GLN A 124 -5.64 22.14 -11.18
CA GLN A 124 -6.27 22.53 -9.91
C GLN A 124 -6.79 21.33 -9.12
N ASN A 125 -6.93 20.17 -9.75
CA ASN A 125 -7.38 18.94 -9.14
C ASN A 125 -6.82 17.72 -9.90
N PRO A 126 -6.76 16.55 -9.28
CA PRO A 126 -6.20 15.34 -9.90
C PRO A 126 -7.14 14.58 -10.83
N ALA A 127 -8.44 14.92 -10.88
CA ALA A 127 -9.45 14.10 -11.55
C ALA A 127 -9.29 14.06 -13.08
N GLY A 128 -9.78 12.98 -13.70
CA GLY A 128 -9.88 12.84 -15.15
C GLY A 128 -8.66 12.29 -15.87
N VAL A 129 -7.48 12.32 -15.24
CA VAL A 129 -6.23 11.75 -15.77
C VAL A 129 -5.53 10.92 -14.70
N ASN A 130 -4.66 10.01 -15.12
CA ASN A 130 -3.74 9.37 -14.16
C ASN A 130 -2.61 10.34 -13.83
N TRP A 131 -2.14 10.33 -12.58
CA TRP A 131 -0.92 11.03 -12.17
C TRP A 131 0.16 10.03 -11.86
N ARG A 132 1.34 10.24 -12.42
CA ARG A 132 2.50 9.38 -12.18
C ARG A 132 3.56 10.10 -11.41
N PHE A 133 4.19 9.38 -10.48
CA PHE A 133 5.41 9.82 -9.82
C PHE A 133 6.60 9.68 -10.76
N ARG A 134 7.42 10.71 -10.82
CA ARG A 134 8.64 10.77 -11.62
C ARG A 134 9.76 10.07 -10.87
N VAL A 135 10.05 8.85 -11.24
CA VAL A 135 11.14 8.07 -10.66
C VAL A 135 12.48 8.60 -11.15
N PRO A 136 13.47 8.86 -10.25
CA PRO A 136 14.82 9.22 -10.66
C PRO A 136 15.44 8.12 -11.53
N GLN A 137 16.36 8.49 -12.42
CA GLN A 137 16.98 7.53 -13.33
C GLN A 137 18.39 7.17 -12.85
N GLY A 138 18.67 5.87 -12.70
CA GLY A 138 19.99 5.36 -12.32
C GLY A 138 20.36 5.54 -10.85
N GLU A 139 19.44 5.97 -10.00
CA GLU A 139 19.69 6.09 -8.56
C GLU A 139 19.67 4.71 -7.89
N GLU A 140 20.78 4.34 -7.27
CA GLU A 140 20.83 3.15 -6.41
C GLU A 140 20.13 3.44 -5.09
N MET A 141 19.13 2.63 -4.79
CA MET A 141 18.35 2.72 -3.56
C MET A 141 18.60 1.52 -2.67
N THR A 142 18.67 1.77 -1.37
CA THR A 142 18.87 0.72 -0.36
C THR A 142 17.98 0.98 0.83
N PHE A 143 17.37 -0.07 1.40
CA PHE A 143 16.74 -0.03 2.71
C PHE A 143 17.00 -1.34 3.45
N ALA A 144 16.93 -1.31 4.78
CA ALA A 144 17.03 -2.50 5.62
C ALA A 144 15.61 -2.94 6.03
N ASP A 145 15.20 -4.12 5.58
CA ASP A 145 14.00 -4.78 6.09
C ASP A 145 14.35 -5.57 7.36
N LEU A 146 13.49 -5.50 8.36
CA LEU A 146 13.76 -6.11 9.68
C LEU A 146 13.79 -7.64 9.66
N ARG A 147 13.23 -8.29 8.62
CA ARG A 147 13.31 -9.75 8.41
C ARG A 147 14.16 -10.13 7.20
N CYS A 148 13.93 -9.45 6.08
CA CYS A 148 14.56 -9.81 4.80
C CYS A 148 15.96 -9.20 4.63
N GLY A 149 16.45 -8.40 5.61
CA GLY A 149 17.76 -7.78 5.54
C GLY A 149 17.84 -6.64 4.51
N VAL A 150 19.05 -6.36 4.05
CA VAL A 150 19.32 -5.25 3.14
C VAL A 150 18.76 -5.53 1.74
N GLN A 151 17.88 -4.66 1.29
CA GLN A 151 17.29 -4.67 -0.05
C GLN A 151 17.93 -3.59 -0.92
N ARG A 152 18.11 -3.88 -2.21
CA ARG A 152 18.72 -2.97 -3.18
C ARG A 152 17.89 -2.95 -4.47
N ALA A 153 17.77 -1.79 -5.07
CA ALA A 153 17.17 -1.61 -6.39
C ALA A 153 17.71 -0.35 -7.06
N THR A 154 17.73 -0.33 -8.38
CA THR A 154 18.09 0.84 -9.18
C THR A 154 16.83 1.49 -9.74
N ALA A 155 16.53 2.70 -9.30
CA ALA A 155 15.40 3.48 -9.77
C ALA A 155 15.52 3.77 -11.28
N GLY A 156 14.42 3.62 -12.02
CA GLY A 156 14.40 3.73 -13.48
C GLY A 156 14.79 2.44 -14.21
N VAL A 157 15.39 1.47 -13.52
CA VAL A 157 15.77 0.16 -14.07
C VAL A 157 14.90 -0.95 -13.49
N ASP A 158 14.92 -1.13 -12.17
CA ASP A 158 14.15 -2.19 -11.50
C ASP A 158 12.67 -1.82 -11.34
N PHE A 159 12.37 -0.55 -11.24
CA PHE A 159 11.01 -0.01 -11.26
C PHE A 159 10.99 1.37 -11.92
N THR A 160 9.85 1.73 -12.53
CA THR A 160 9.69 2.95 -13.32
C THR A 160 8.58 3.83 -12.77
N ASP A 161 8.25 4.94 -13.47
CA ASP A 161 7.20 5.87 -13.07
C ASP A 161 5.89 5.14 -12.79
N PHE A 162 5.34 5.31 -11.61
CA PHE A 162 4.16 4.61 -11.13
C PHE A 162 3.00 5.54 -10.84
N ILE A 163 1.78 5.02 -10.84
CA ILE A 163 0.57 5.81 -10.61
C ILE A 163 0.46 6.16 -9.12
N VAL A 164 0.21 7.45 -8.84
CA VAL A 164 -0.11 7.99 -7.51
C VAL A 164 -1.57 8.41 -7.38
N TRP A 165 -2.20 8.79 -8.52
CA TRP A 165 -3.62 9.12 -8.55
C TRP A 165 -4.23 8.59 -9.84
N ARG A 166 -5.36 7.93 -9.73
CA ARG A 166 -6.06 7.31 -10.84
C ARG A 166 -7.02 8.29 -11.51
N ARG A 167 -7.28 8.10 -12.80
CA ARG A 167 -8.20 8.94 -13.59
C ARG A 167 -9.64 8.94 -13.09
N ASP A 168 -10.06 7.88 -12.36
CA ASP A 168 -11.35 7.73 -11.72
C ASP A 168 -11.42 8.42 -10.34
N ASP A 169 -10.50 9.35 -10.10
CA ASP A 169 -10.43 10.22 -8.94
C ASP A 169 -10.18 9.48 -7.61
N ILE A 170 -9.38 8.44 -7.66
CA ILE A 170 -8.99 7.64 -6.51
C ILE A 170 -7.46 7.67 -6.33
N PRO A 171 -6.94 7.97 -5.12
CA PRO A 171 -5.52 7.80 -4.82
C PRO A 171 -5.07 6.36 -5.06
N ALA A 172 -3.90 6.17 -5.66
CA ALA A 172 -3.35 4.83 -5.83
C ALA A 172 -2.81 4.31 -4.49
N TYR A 173 -2.79 2.98 -4.32
CA TYR A 173 -2.38 2.30 -3.09
C TYR A 173 -1.05 2.83 -2.54
N GLN A 174 0.01 2.85 -3.36
CA GLN A 174 1.34 3.29 -2.94
C GLN A 174 1.36 4.69 -2.33
N PHE A 175 0.56 5.58 -2.89
CA PHE A 175 0.45 6.96 -2.44
C PHE A 175 -0.40 7.09 -1.17
N ALA A 176 -1.57 6.44 -1.15
CA ALA A 176 -2.50 6.53 -0.02
C ALA A 176 -1.87 6.02 1.28
N VAL A 177 -1.20 4.85 1.25
CA VAL A 177 -0.58 4.29 2.45
C VAL A 177 0.55 5.17 2.98
N VAL A 178 1.37 5.77 2.11
CA VAL A 178 2.44 6.68 2.52
C VAL A 178 1.90 7.95 3.19
N VAL A 179 0.87 8.56 2.62
CA VAL A 179 0.22 9.75 3.20
C VAL A 179 -0.38 9.43 4.55
N ASP A 180 -1.04 8.27 4.66
CA ASP A 180 -1.68 7.85 5.90
C ASP A 180 -0.66 7.50 6.97
N ASP A 181 0.34 6.71 6.65
CA ASP A 181 1.39 6.29 7.60
C ASP A 181 2.16 7.50 8.14
N ALA A 182 2.49 8.46 7.27
CA ALA A 182 3.15 9.70 7.68
C ALA A 182 2.23 10.55 8.59
N ALA A 183 0.95 10.71 8.24
CA ALA A 183 0.00 11.50 9.01
C ALA A 183 -0.37 10.87 10.36
N MET A 184 -0.33 9.53 10.44
CA MET A 184 -0.60 8.75 11.66
C MET A 184 0.66 8.50 12.50
N GLY A 185 1.84 8.97 12.07
CA GLY A 185 3.09 8.76 12.79
C GLY A 185 3.50 7.29 12.92
N ILE A 186 3.19 6.48 11.91
CA ILE A 186 3.52 5.05 11.92
C ILE A 186 5.04 4.88 11.90
N SER A 187 5.57 4.23 12.92
CA SER A 187 7.01 3.97 13.07
C SER A 187 7.46 2.63 12.50
N GLU A 188 6.54 1.67 12.33
CA GLU A 188 6.83 0.36 11.75
C GLU A 188 5.62 -0.17 10.95
N VAL A 189 5.89 -0.65 9.73
CA VAL A 189 4.91 -1.31 8.86
C VAL A 189 5.19 -2.79 8.78
N VAL A 190 4.20 -3.62 9.16
CA VAL A 190 4.25 -5.07 9.06
C VAL A 190 3.30 -5.55 7.98
N ARG A 191 3.80 -6.22 6.94
CA ARG A 191 2.99 -6.64 5.77
C ARG A 191 3.57 -7.89 5.08
N GLY A 192 2.91 -8.40 4.06
CA GLY A 192 3.39 -9.55 3.29
C GLY A 192 4.61 -9.20 2.41
N GLU A 193 5.51 -10.18 2.20
CA GLU A 193 6.72 -9.98 1.39
C GLU A 193 6.44 -9.78 -0.11
N ASP A 194 5.23 -10.02 -0.58
CA ASP A 194 4.77 -9.63 -1.91
C ASP A 194 4.82 -8.12 -2.15
N LEU A 195 4.85 -7.32 -1.09
CA LEU A 195 4.98 -5.87 -1.14
C LEU A 195 6.42 -5.36 -0.95
N LEU A 196 7.40 -6.25 -0.86
CA LEU A 196 8.80 -5.88 -0.61
C LEU A 196 9.34 -4.92 -1.67
N ALA A 197 9.11 -5.21 -2.95
CA ALA A 197 9.52 -4.35 -4.06
C ALA A 197 8.78 -2.99 -4.08
N SER A 198 7.55 -2.94 -3.56
CA SER A 198 6.76 -1.71 -3.45
C SER A 198 7.37 -0.70 -2.48
N THR A 199 8.17 -1.16 -1.53
CA THR A 199 8.84 -0.31 -0.53
C THR A 199 9.72 0.75 -1.16
N PHE A 200 10.42 0.45 -2.25
CA PHE A 200 11.26 1.44 -2.94
C PHE A 200 10.43 2.62 -3.49
N ARG A 201 9.25 2.36 -4.05
CA ARG A 201 8.32 3.40 -4.53
C ARG A 201 7.81 4.25 -3.38
N GLN A 202 7.50 3.62 -2.26
CA GLN A 202 7.02 4.31 -1.05
C GLN A 202 8.12 5.17 -0.42
N ILE A 203 9.36 4.70 -0.35
CA ILE A 203 10.50 5.49 0.12
C ILE A 203 10.69 6.76 -0.73
N LEU A 204 10.55 6.67 -2.06
CA LEU A 204 10.59 7.86 -2.91
C LEU A 204 9.47 8.85 -2.60
N LEU A 205 8.26 8.36 -2.29
CA LEU A 205 7.13 9.20 -1.88
C LEU A 205 7.38 9.86 -0.52
N TYR A 206 7.89 9.13 0.47
CA TYR A 206 8.26 9.70 1.77
C TYR A 206 9.28 10.83 1.59
N ARG A 207 10.35 10.60 0.83
CA ARG A 207 11.38 11.62 0.52
C ARG A 207 10.78 12.85 -0.15
N ALA A 208 9.95 12.67 -1.18
CA ALA A 208 9.32 13.76 -1.91
C ALA A 208 8.32 14.55 -1.05
N LEU A 209 7.68 13.89 -0.09
CA LEU A 209 6.80 14.53 0.89
C LEU A 209 7.56 15.13 2.07
N GLY A 210 8.89 14.94 2.16
CA GLY A 210 9.70 15.43 3.27
C GLY A 210 9.39 14.74 4.59
N CYS A 211 9.02 13.45 4.55
CA CYS A 211 8.73 12.62 5.70
C CYS A 211 9.77 11.50 5.82
N GLU A 212 10.07 11.08 7.04
CA GLU A 212 10.90 9.90 7.28
C GLU A 212 10.08 8.62 7.04
N PRO A 213 10.63 7.63 6.30
CA PRO A 213 9.95 6.36 6.13
C PRO A 213 9.96 5.56 7.45
N PRO A 214 8.90 4.77 7.74
CA PRO A 214 8.90 3.85 8.87
C PRO A 214 9.90 2.70 8.66
N ALA A 215 10.17 1.94 9.72
CA ALA A 215 10.79 0.63 9.58
C ALA A 215 9.83 -0.33 8.89
N PHE A 216 10.37 -1.31 8.14
CA PHE A 216 9.57 -2.31 7.43
C PHE A 216 9.89 -3.71 7.91
N PHE A 217 8.85 -4.51 8.11
CA PHE A 217 8.93 -5.94 8.39
C PHE A 217 8.04 -6.70 7.41
N HIS A 218 8.63 -7.44 6.50
CA HIS A 218 7.88 -8.23 5.52
C HIS A 218 7.74 -9.68 5.98
N CYS A 219 6.51 -10.09 6.28
CA CYS A 219 6.18 -11.46 6.65
C CYS A 219 6.24 -12.40 5.46
N PRO A 220 6.64 -13.67 5.65
CA PRO A 220 6.58 -14.67 4.59
C PRO A 220 5.14 -14.89 4.14
N LEU A 221 4.97 -15.24 2.86
CA LEU A 221 3.67 -15.60 2.32
C LEU A 221 3.30 -17.02 2.75
N ILE A 222 2.02 -17.22 3.04
CA ILE A 222 1.50 -18.56 3.29
C ILE A 222 1.26 -19.23 1.94
N ALA A 223 1.92 -20.35 1.73
CA ALA A 223 1.73 -21.21 0.58
C ALA A 223 0.97 -22.49 0.95
N ASP A 224 0.31 -23.12 -0.01
CA ASP A 224 -0.24 -24.46 0.12
C ASP A 224 0.89 -25.52 0.04
N GLU A 225 0.52 -26.79 0.21
CA GLU A 225 1.43 -27.93 0.13
C GLU A 225 2.17 -28.04 -1.22
N THR A 226 1.67 -27.37 -2.26
CA THR A 226 2.27 -27.34 -3.60
C THR A 226 3.17 -26.12 -3.81
N GLY A 227 3.38 -25.28 -2.78
CA GLY A 227 4.15 -24.05 -2.85
C GLY A 227 3.43 -22.89 -3.54
N ARG A 228 2.14 -23.00 -3.85
CA ARG A 228 1.35 -21.91 -4.41
C ARG A 228 0.82 -21.03 -3.30
N ARG A 229 0.91 -19.72 -3.50
CA ARG A 229 0.30 -18.72 -2.58
C ARG A 229 -1.18 -19.05 -2.37
N LEU A 230 -1.58 -19.15 -1.11
CA LEU A 230 -3.00 -19.25 -0.76
C LEU A 230 -3.70 -17.96 -1.21
N ALA A 231 -4.43 -18.05 -2.31
CA ALA A 231 -5.17 -16.93 -2.87
C ALA A 231 -6.62 -16.94 -2.35
N LYS A 232 -7.22 -15.76 -2.21
CA LYS A 232 -8.61 -15.51 -1.75
C LYS A 232 -9.73 -16.23 -2.55
N ARG A 233 -9.40 -17.08 -3.52
CA ARG A 233 -10.36 -17.70 -4.45
C ARG A 233 -11.11 -18.91 -3.91
N HIS A 234 -10.85 -19.32 -2.66
CA HIS A 234 -11.57 -20.42 -2.03
C HIS A 234 -12.37 -19.89 -0.83
N ASP A 235 -13.63 -19.55 -1.05
CA ASP A 235 -14.60 -19.11 -0.01
C ASP A 235 -14.68 -20.07 1.20
N ALA A 236 -14.28 -21.32 1.03
CA ALA A 236 -14.21 -22.33 2.09
C ALA A 236 -13.21 -22.00 3.23
N LEU A 237 -12.28 -21.07 3.00
CA LEU A 237 -11.25 -20.65 3.96
C LEU A 237 -11.48 -19.24 4.52
N SER A 238 -12.66 -18.64 4.34
CA SER A 238 -12.95 -17.37 5.01
C SER A 238 -12.98 -17.57 6.53
N LEU A 239 -12.48 -16.60 7.28
CA LEU A 239 -12.49 -16.65 8.77
C LEU A 239 -13.91 -16.89 9.30
N ARG A 240 -14.91 -16.27 8.68
CA ARG A 240 -16.32 -16.48 9.02
C ARG A 240 -16.74 -17.94 8.86
N ALA A 241 -16.41 -18.56 7.72
CA ALA A 241 -16.73 -19.97 7.47
C ALA A 241 -16.02 -20.90 8.46
N LEU A 242 -14.80 -20.62 8.85
CA LEU A 242 -14.07 -21.36 9.86
C LEU A 242 -14.73 -21.20 11.24
N ARG A 243 -15.13 -19.98 11.60
CA ARG A 243 -15.84 -19.69 12.86
C ARG A 243 -17.19 -20.41 12.94
N GLU A 244 -17.98 -20.38 11.87
CA GLU A 244 -19.27 -21.07 11.77
C GLU A 244 -19.14 -22.60 11.90
N ARG A 245 -17.99 -23.16 11.47
CA ARG A 245 -17.64 -24.57 11.63
C ARG A 245 -17.06 -24.92 13.02
N GLY A 246 -17.01 -23.95 13.93
CA GLY A 246 -16.51 -24.16 15.29
C GLY A 246 -14.98 -24.27 15.39
N ALA A 247 -14.23 -23.70 14.43
CA ALA A 247 -12.77 -23.69 14.51
C ALA A 247 -12.30 -22.94 15.76
N ASN A 248 -11.28 -23.49 16.44
CA ASN A 248 -10.64 -22.80 17.55
C ASN A 248 -9.74 -21.67 17.01
N PRO A 249 -9.95 -20.41 17.41
CA PRO A 249 -9.12 -19.30 16.95
C PRO A 249 -7.63 -19.47 17.30
N GLU A 250 -7.30 -20.17 18.38
CA GLU A 250 -5.90 -20.43 18.75
C GLU A 250 -5.17 -21.32 17.73
N SER A 251 -5.85 -22.30 17.16
CA SER A 251 -5.28 -23.16 16.12
C SER A 251 -4.99 -22.44 14.79
N LEU A 252 -5.59 -21.27 14.59
CA LEU A 252 -5.44 -20.46 13.38
C LEU A 252 -4.35 -19.39 13.50
N ARG A 253 -3.76 -19.24 14.69
CA ARG A 253 -2.73 -18.22 14.95
C ARG A 253 -1.33 -18.64 14.48
N GLY A 254 -1.12 -19.92 14.22
CA GLY A 254 0.08 -20.50 13.62
C GLY A 254 1.32 -20.43 14.51
#